data_701fce3bb4a4555ea729c4ccbb0f50e2
#
_entry.id   701fce3bb4a4555ea729c4ccbb0f50e2
#
_cell.length_a   1.000
_cell.length_b   1.000
_cell.length_c   1.000
_cell.angle_alpha   90.00
_cell.angle_beta   90.00
_cell.angle_gamma   90.00
#
_symmetry.space_group_name_H-M   'P 1'
#
loop_
_entity.id
_entity.type
_entity.pdbx_description
1 polymer ?
#
loop_
_entity_poly.entity_id
_entity_poly.type
_entity_poly.pdbx_seq_one_letter_code
_entity_poly.pdbx_strand_id
1 'polypeptide(L)'
;ENTPFWRDHKSAKVNAIRIKTLIQQCDFAIIRFGDKYKQWNAAFDAGYCAALSKPYITLHDDAIIHPLKEVDASAMAWATSVQQIIDIIKYTILTK
;
A
#
# COMPACT_ATOMS: atom_id res chain seq x y z
N GLU A 1 -1.74 -24.34 20.81
CA GLU A 1 -1.25 -23.92 19.51
C GLU A 1 -2.31 -23.95 18.42
N ASN A 2 -3.39 -24.70 18.63
CA ASN A 2 -4.46 -24.78 17.64
C ASN A 2 -5.62 -23.86 17.95
N THR A 3 -5.44 -22.89 18.86
CA THR A 3 -6.47 -21.89 19.14
C THR A 3 -6.53 -20.87 17.99
N PRO A 4 -7.67 -20.22 17.76
CA PRO A 4 -7.77 -19.17 16.74
C PRO A 4 -6.74 -18.05 16.92
N PHE A 5 -6.45 -17.70 18.17
CA PHE A 5 -5.45 -16.69 18.48
C PHE A 5 -4.08 -17.05 17.88
N TRP A 6 -3.58 -18.23 18.16
CA TRP A 6 -2.27 -18.65 17.70
C TRP A 6 -2.21 -18.78 16.18
N ARG A 7 -3.26 -19.34 15.59
CA ARG A 7 -3.29 -19.47 14.13
C ARG A 7 -3.26 -18.11 13.44
N ASP A 8 -4.04 -17.16 13.95
CA ASP A 8 -4.10 -15.84 13.38
C ASP A 8 -2.76 -15.11 13.48
N HIS A 9 -2.13 -15.15 14.64
CA HIS A 9 -0.85 -14.50 14.85
C HIS A 9 0.27 -15.13 14.04
N LYS A 10 0.29 -16.45 13.92
CA LYS A 10 1.29 -17.13 13.08
C LYS A 10 1.12 -16.77 11.62
N SER A 11 -0.11 -16.76 11.13
CA SER A 11 -0.41 -16.37 9.76
C SER A 11 -0.02 -14.92 9.50
N ALA A 12 -0.28 -14.04 10.44
CA ALA A 12 0.07 -12.63 10.32
C ALA A 12 1.59 -12.44 10.22
N LYS A 13 2.37 -13.17 11.01
CA LYS A 13 3.83 -13.09 10.95
C LYS A 13 4.38 -13.54 9.61
N VAL A 14 3.88 -14.66 9.11
CA VAL A 14 4.30 -15.19 7.81
C VAL A 14 3.93 -14.22 6.70
N ASN A 15 2.71 -13.69 6.75
CA ASN A 15 2.24 -12.72 5.75
C ASN A 15 3.06 -11.43 5.80
N ALA A 16 3.44 -10.97 6.98
CA ALA A 16 4.28 -9.78 7.13
C ALA A 16 5.65 -9.96 6.47
N ILE A 17 6.27 -11.14 6.65
CA ILE A 17 7.54 -11.45 6.00
C ILE A 17 7.37 -11.42 4.48
N ARG A 18 6.30 -12.04 3.98
CA ARG A 18 6.02 -12.08 2.54
C ARG A 18 5.84 -10.68 1.96
N ILE A 19 5.03 -9.85 2.60
CA ILE A 19 4.77 -8.50 2.13
C ILE A 19 6.05 -7.65 2.13
N LYS A 20 6.82 -7.71 3.21
CA LYS A 20 8.08 -6.96 3.29
C LYS A 20 9.06 -7.39 2.21
N THR A 21 9.15 -8.70 1.95
CA THR A 21 10.02 -9.21 0.90
C THR A 21 9.58 -8.70 -0.48
N LEU A 22 8.29 -8.74 -0.77
CA LEU A 22 7.75 -8.24 -2.02
C LEU A 22 8.01 -6.75 -2.21
N ILE A 23 7.82 -5.97 -1.15
CA ILE A 23 8.07 -4.53 -1.20
C ILE A 23 9.54 -4.25 -1.49
N GLN A 24 10.45 -4.97 -0.83
CA GLN A 24 11.88 -4.80 -1.07
C GLN A 24 12.29 -5.12 -2.50
N GLN A 25 11.61 -6.07 -3.13
CA GLN A 25 11.95 -6.53 -4.47
C GLN A 25 11.27 -5.75 -5.59
N CYS A 26 10.21 -5.02 -5.31
CA CYS A 26 9.47 -4.31 -6.35
C CYS A 26 10.15 -2.98 -6.71
N ASP A 27 9.84 -2.46 -7.89
CA ASP A 27 10.30 -1.14 -8.31
C ASP A 27 9.46 -0.03 -7.71
N PHE A 28 8.18 -0.27 -7.55
CA PHE A 28 7.24 0.63 -6.87
C PHE A 28 6.04 -0.21 -6.40
N ALA A 29 5.27 0.33 -5.48
CA ALA A 29 4.13 -0.38 -4.91
C ALA A 29 2.84 0.39 -5.14
N ILE A 30 1.74 -0.32 -5.26
CA ILE A 30 0.40 0.26 -5.29
C ILE A 30 -0.28 -0.15 -3.99
N ILE A 31 -0.66 0.84 -3.18
CA ILE A 31 -1.28 0.61 -1.88
C ILE A 31 -2.75 0.99 -1.97
N ARG A 32 -3.61 -0.01 -1.90
CA ARG A 32 -5.05 0.18 -2.01
C ARG A 32 -5.70 0.25 -0.64
N PHE A 33 -6.48 1.30 -0.41
CA PHE A 33 -7.30 1.47 0.79
C PHE A 33 -8.75 1.23 0.40
N GLY A 34 -9.32 0.13 0.86
CA GLY A 34 -10.72 -0.18 0.61
C GLY A 34 -11.66 0.67 1.44
N ASP A 35 -12.94 0.62 1.11
CA ASP A 35 -13.97 1.42 1.76
C ASP A 35 -14.73 0.68 2.86
N LYS A 36 -14.58 -0.65 2.96
CA LYS A 36 -15.35 -1.46 3.91
C LYS A 36 -14.71 -1.57 5.29
N TYR A 37 -13.40 -1.54 5.35
CA TYR A 37 -12.65 -1.75 6.60
C TYR A 37 -11.60 -0.67 6.73
N LYS A 38 -11.23 -0.40 7.98
CA LYS A 38 -10.05 0.44 8.24
C LYS A 38 -8.83 -0.32 7.75
N GLN A 39 -8.09 0.26 6.85
CA GLN A 39 -6.98 -0.39 6.18
C GLN A 39 -5.67 -0.09 6.90
N TRP A 40 -5.56 -0.52 8.15
CA TRP A 40 -4.36 -0.27 8.94
C TRP A 40 -3.14 -0.99 8.35
N ASN A 41 -3.34 -2.20 7.83
CA ASN A 41 -2.25 -2.93 7.20
C ASN A 41 -1.74 -2.21 5.94
N ALA A 42 -2.63 -1.62 5.17
CA ALA A 42 -2.24 -0.85 3.99
C ALA A 42 -1.44 0.40 4.40
N ALA A 43 -1.84 1.08 5.47
CA ALA A 43 -1.08 2.22 6.00
C ALA A 43 0.30 1.79 6.49
N PHE A 44 0.40 0.62 7.12
CA PHE A 44 1.68 0.07 7.56
C PHE A 44 2.59 -0.21 6.35
N ASP A 45 2.05 -0.80 5.30
CA ASP A 45 2.80 -1.09 4.08
C ASP A 45 3.29 0.19 3.42
N ALA A 46 2.46 1.24 3.38
CA ALA A 46 2.86 2.53 2.84
C ALA A 46 4.01 3.14 3.67
N GLY A 47 3.92 3.06 4.98
CA GLY A 47 4.99 3.51 5.87
C GLY A 47 6.28 2.75 5.65
N TYR A 48 6.18 1.45 5.43
CA TYR A 48 7.35 0.62 5.13
C TYR A 48 8.00 1.05 3.82
N CYS A 49 7.20 1.31 2.79
CA CYS A 49 7.70 1.83 1.52
C CYS A 49 8.42 3.16 1.72
N ALA A 50 7.81 4.07 2.47
CA ALA A 50 8.39 5.38 2.74
C ALA A 50 9.73 5.26 3.47
N ALA A 51 9.81 4.38 4.45
CA ALA A 51 11.04 4.15 5.21
C ALA A 51 12.18 3.61 4.35
N LEU A 52 11.86 2.81 3.34
CA LEU A 52 12.84 2.26 2.41
C LEU A 52 13.11 3.17 1.22
N SER A 53 12.51 4.34 1.17
CA SER A 53 12.52 5.23 0.00
C SER A 53 12.01 4.53 -1.27
N LYS A 54 11.10 3.59 -1.08
CA LYS A 54 10.46 2.88 -2.18
C LYS A 54 9.27 3.70 -2.67
N PRO A 55 9.19 4.07 -3.95
CA PRO A 55 8.04 4.83 -4.44
C PRO A 55 6.76 4.01 -4.34
N TYR A 56 5.68 4.66 -3.97
CA TYR A 56 4.37 4.02 -3.92
C TYR A 56 3.28 4.98 -4.37
N ILE A 57 2.21 4.39 -4.88
CA ILE A 57 1.02 5.11 -5.32
C ILE A 57 -0.14 4.63 -4.47
N THR A 58 -0.91 5.55 -3.90
CA THR A 58 -2.08 5.18 -3.12
C THR A 58 -3.32 5.17 -4.01
N LEU A 59 -4.23 4.25 -3.72
CA LEU A 59 -5.52 4.13 -4.41
C LEU A 59 -6.61 4.11 -3.35
N HIS A 60 -7.43 5.14 -3.30
CA HIS A 60 -8.51 5.25 -2.34
C HIS A 60 -9.59 6.21 -2.81
N ASP A 61 -10.76 6.13 -2.18
CA ASP A 61 -11.89 7.01 -2.43
C ASP A 61 -11.58 8.43 -1.95
N ASP A 62 -12.18 9.42 -2.61
CA ASP A 62 -12.10 10.84 -2.20
C ASP A 62 -12.58 11.04 -0.77
N ALA A 63 -13.53 10.24 -0.31
CA ALA A 63 -14.11 10.37 1.02
C ALA A 63 -13.08 10.21 2.15
N ILE A 64 -11.94 9.57 1.89
CA ILE A 64 -10.93 9.32 2.91
C ILE A 64 -9.61 10.07 2.66
N ILE A 65 -9.66 11.15 1.89
CA ILE A 65 -8.49 11.99 1.65
C ILE A 65 -7.93 12.54 2.97
N HIS A 66 -8.79 13.09 3.82
CA HIS A 66 -8.32 13.72 5.06
C HIS A 66 -7.63 12.74 6.01
N PRO A 67 -8.20 11.55 6.29
CA PRO A 67 -7.52 10.57 7.13
C PRO A 67 -6.18 10.09 6.58
N LEU A 68 -6.02 10.11 5.26
CA LEU A 68 -4.81 9.59 4.59
C LEU A 68 -3.86 10.68 4.13
N LYS A 69 -4.03 11.91 4.57
CA LYS A 69 -3.25 13.04 4.07
C LYS A 69 -1.73 12.86 4.22
N GLU A 70 -1.30 12.27 5.31
CA GLU A 70 0.14 12.04 5.53
C GLU A 70 0.65 10.89 4.70
N VAL A 71 -0.15 9.84 4.54
CA VAL A 71 0.19 8.72 3.68
C VAL A 71 0.32 9.18 2.23
N ASP A 72 -0.63 9.99 1.78
CA ASP A 72 -0.62 10.54 0.42
C ASP A 72 0.53 11.52 0.21
N ALA A 73 0.87 12.29 1.24
CA ALA A 73 1.94 13.28 1.14
C ALA A 73 3.31 12.63 0.89
N SER A 74 3.52 11.41 1.38
CA SER A 74 4.76 10.67 1.16
C SER A 74 4.73 9.79 -0.09
N ALA A 75 3.58 9.68 -0.73
CA ALA A 75 3.42 8.86 -1.92
C ALA A 75 3.94 9.58 -3.17
N MET A 76 4.31 8.82 -4.17
CA MET A 76 4.65 9.35 -5.49
C MET A 76 3.43 10.03 -6.12
N ALA A 77 2.25 9.44 -5.94
CA ALA A 77 0.98 9.97 -6.41
C ALA A 77 -0.15 9.28 -5.66
N TRP A 78 -1.35 9.84 -5.73
CA TRP A 78 -2.55 9.15 -5.25
C TRP A 78 -3.61 9.16 -6.33
N ALA A 79 -4.48 8.16 -6.32
CA ALA A 79 -5.47 7.96 -7.35
C ALA A 79 -6.77 7.47 -6.75
N THR A 80 -7.87 7.71 -7.45
CA THR A 80 -9.20 7.26 -7.03
C THR A 80 -9.73 6.13 -7.90
N SER A 81 -9.02 5.76 -8.95
CA SER A 81 -9.42 4.67 -9.84
C SER A 81 -8.21 3.94 -10.39
N VAL A 82 -8.44 2.70 -10.80
CA VAL A 82 -7.41 1.89 -11.44
C VAL A 82 -6.93 2.55 -12.74
N GLN A 83 -7.83 3.19 -13.48
CA GLN A 83 -7.44 3.86 -14.73
C GLN A 83 -6.42 4.98 -14.47
N GLN A 84 -6.60 5.74 -13.39
CA GLN A 84 -5.64 6.77 -13.02
C GLN A 84 -4.27 6.17 -12.68
N ILE A 85 -4.25 5.01 -12.02
CA ILE A 85 -3.00 4.29 -11.75
C ILE A 85 -2.30 3.94 -13.06
N ILE A 86 -3.03 3.40 -14.02
CA ILE A 86 -2.49 3.03 -15.32
C ILE A 86 -1.90 4.26 -16.03
N ASP A 87 -2.63 5.37 -16.01
CA ASP A 87 -2.19 6.61 -16.64
C ASP A 87 -0.91 7.15 -15.99
N ILE A 88 -0.81 7.08 -14.67
CA ILE A 88 0.38 7.51 -13.93
C ILE A 88 1.57 6.64 -14.32
N ILE A 89 1.40 5.33 -14.37
CA ILE A 89 2.45 4.40 -14.75
C ILE A 89 2.94 4.67 -16.18
N LYS A 90 2.02 4.87 -17.10
CA LYS A 90 2.39 5.18 -18.48
C LYS A 90 3.19 6.47 -18.58
N TYR A 91 2.76 7.49 -17.85
CA TYR A 91 3.44 8.78 -17.87
C TYR A 91 4.83 8.72 -17.24
N THR A 92 4.94 8.07 -16.09
CA THR A 92 6.17 8.13 -15.28
C THR A 92 7.22 7.09 -15.66
N ILE A 93 6.78 5.93 -16.16
CA ILE A 93 7.69 4.80 -16.38
C ILE A 93 7.84 4.48 -17.86
N LEU A 94 6.75 4.49 -18.60
CA LEU A 94 6.74 4.06 -20.01
C LEU A 94 6.99 5.19 -21.00
N THR A 95 6.76 6.43 -20.59
CA THR A 95 7.00 7.59 -21.45
C THR A 95 8.40 8.14 -21.18
N LYS A 96 9.16 8.26 -22.22
CA LYS A 96 10.51 8.82 -22.12
C LYS A 96 10.67 10.04 -23.01
#